data_1fb528966f901b07da11cddd856542b4
#
_entry.id   1fb528966f901b07da11cddd856542b4
#
_cell.length_a   1.000
_cell.length_b   1.000
_cell.length_c   1.000
_cell.angle_alpha   90.00
_cell.angle_beta   90.00
_cell.angle_gamma   90.00
#
_symmetry.space_group_name_H-M   'P 1'
#
loop_
_entity.id
_entity.type
_entity.pdbx_description
1 polymer ?
#
loop_
_entity_poly.entity_id
_entity_poly.type
_entity_poly.pdbx_seq_one_letter_code
_entity_poly.pdbx_strand_id
1 'polypeptide(L)'
;MIKKTGNLNKNKIISRRLFVLVAAKIGLLGIVTSRLYNLQISQKQKYEVLSDKNRIREWKTPPQRGIITDYFNNVIADNQRVYQVHLSLEEVSNFNNSIFKLKNIISLKEDEIKKIYEKKEKSKPWDTLIISENLSWNEFSKLNLYLHELDGAKPVLSTSRYYPYSNDLVHVVGYVGDATTQDIQNKKKIEENFVPGLKVGKIGIENSKDTDLIGNHGTKRYEVNASGKKISEISYNKETQGENLRTTID
;
A
#
# COMPACT_ATOMS: atom_id res chain seq x y z
N MET A 1 -1.44 72.30 57.70
CA MET A 1 -2.45 72.45 56.64
C MET A 1 -1.80 72.13 55.32
N ILE A 2 -1.87 70.92 54.84
CA ILE A 2 -1.19 70.47 53.61
C ILE A 2 -2.31 70.21 52.58
N LYS A 3 -2.32 70.95 51.49
CA LYS A 3 -3.25 70.85 50.38
C LYS A 3 -3.01 69.61 49.57
N LYS A 4 -3.97 68.72 49.59
CA LYS A 4 -4.10 67.61 48.65
C LYS A 4 -4.78 68.11 47.37
N THR A 5 -4.02 68.48 46.36
CA THR A 5 -4.57 68.82 45.04
C THR A 5 -3.69 68.13 43.96
N GLY A 6 -4.25 67.24 43.22
CA GLY A 6 -3.60 66.86 41.98
C GLY A 6 -3.62 65.38 41.57
N ASN A 7 -4.79 64.70 41.73
CA ASN A 7 -4.79 63.31 41.18
C ASN A 7 -6.04 62.90 40.39
N LEU A 8 -6.96 63.82 40.11
CA LEU A 8 -8.23 63.47 39.45
C LEU A 8 -8.19 63.45 37.92
N ASN A 9 -7.19 64.11 37.29
CA ASN A 9 -7.15 64.21 35.84
C ASN A 9 -6.27 63.10 35.14
N LYS A 10 -5.33 62.49 35.83
CA LYS A 10 -4.52 61.40 35.28
C LYS A 10 -5.31 60.11 35.05
N ASN A 11 -6.31 59.87 35.91
CA ASN A 11 -7.12 58.64 35.82
C ASN A 11 -8.09 58.65 34.63
N LYS A 12 -8.55 59.80 34.16
CA LYS A 12 -9.44 59.91 33.01
C LYS A 12 -8.68 59.68 31.65
N ILE A 13 -7.46 60.16 31.56
CA ILE A 13 -6.66 59.99 30.32
C ILE A 13 -6.17 58.56 30.19
N ILE A 14 -5.78 57.95 31.29
CA ILE A 14 -5.40 56.53 31.34
C ILE A 14 -6.60 55.65 30.97
N SER A 15 -7.81 55.99 31.43
CA SER A 15 -9.02 55.20 31.15
C SER A 15 -9.40 55.17 29.65
N ARG A 16 -9.25 56.27 28.91
CA ARG A 16 -9.56 56.28 27.46
C ARG A 16 -8.60 55.43 26.63
N ARG A 17 -7.32 55.52 26.89
CA ARG A 17 -6.28 54.69 26.21
C ARG A 17 -6.44 53.22 26.58
N LEU A 18 -6.69 52.95 27.87
CA LEU A 18 -6.98 51.59 28.35
C LEU A 18 -8.22 51.01 27.68
N PHE A 19 -9.31 51.80 27.57
CA PHE A 19 -10.53 51.38 26.92
C PHE A 19 -10.32 51.01 25.45
N VAL A 20 -9.59 51.81 24.69
CA VAL A 20 -9.26 51.50 23.28
C VAL A 20 -8.41 50.22 23.16
N LEU A 21 -7.43 50.05 24.04
CA LEU A 21 -6.61 48.81 24.04
C LEU A 21 -7.42 47.58 24.42
N VAL A 22 -8.33 47.68 25.41
CA VAL A 22 -9.21 46.58 25.81
C VAL A 22 -10.20 46.25 24.69
N ALA A 23 -10.83 47.28 24.08
CA ALA A 23 -11.73 47.07 22.95
C ALA A 23 -11.03 46.40 21.75
N ALA A 24 -9.81 46.82 21.42
CA ALA A 24 -9.01 46.19 20.38
C ALA A 24 -8.69 44.73 20.69
N LYS A 25 -8.31 44.39 21.93
CA LYS A 25 -8.08 43.02 22.38
C LYS A 25 -9.34 42.17 22.32
N ILE A 26 -10.49 42.71 22.78
CA ILE A 26 -11.77 41.98 22.70
C ILE A 26 -12.18 41.76 21.25
N GLY A 27 -12.01 42.74 20.36
CA GLY A 27 -12.28 42.61 18.94
C GLY A 27 -11.41 41.53 18.31
N LEU A 28 -10.11 41.51 18.60
CA LEU A 28 -9.18 40.50 18.10
C LEU A 28 -9.53 39.11 18.63
N LEU A 29 -9.86 39.00 19.93
CA LEU A 29 -10.33 37.76 20.54
C LEU A 29 -11.61 37.25 19.86
N GLY A 30 -12.57 38.15 19.58
CA GLY A 30 -13.82 37.85 18.88
C GLY A 30 -13.58 37.27 17.48
N ILE A 31 -12.64 37.85 16.72
CA ILE A 31 -12.26 37.35 15.38
C ILE A 31 -11.66 35.96 15.49
N VAL A 32 -10.72 35.75 16.43
CA VAL A 32 -10.09 34.43 16.63
C VAL A 32 -11.12 33.39 17.06
N THR A 33 -12.00 33.74 18.02
CA THR A 33 -13.05 32.82 18.50
C THR A 33 -14.04 32.47 17.39
N SER A 34 -14.46 33.45 16.59
CA SER A 34 -15.32 33.21 15.42
C SER A 34 -14.66 32.28 14.40
N ARG A 35 -13.36 32.47 14.16
CA ARG A 35 -12.61 31.60 13.26
C ARG A 35 -12.47 30.17 13.79
N LEU A 36 -12.19 30.03 15.10
CA LEU A 36 -12.13 28.72 15.77
C LEU A 36 -13.49 28.02 15.73
N TYR A 37 -14.59 28.75 16.01
CA TYR A 37 -15.94 28.19 15.89
C TYR A 37 -16.22 27.66 14.48
N ASN A 38 -15.87 28.43 13.46
CA ASN A 38 -16.06 28.03 12.07
C ASN A 38 -15.23 26.75 11.74
N LEU A 39 -13.96 26.70 12.14
CA LEU A 39 -13.08 25.56 11.88
C LEU A 39 -13.49 24.31 12.66
N GLN A 40 -13.85 24.46 13.94
CA GLN A 40 -14.09 23.31 14.84
C GLN A 40 -15.53 22.81 14.80
N ILE A 41 -16.49 23.65 14.46
CA ILE A 41 -17.91 23.28 14.48
C ILE A 41 -18.48 23.24 13.06
N SER A 42 -18.42 24.35 12.31
CA SER A 42 -19.04 24.41 10.98
C SER A 42 -18.35 23.53 9.94
N GLN A 43 -17.01 23.42 10.02
CA GLN A 43 -16.22 22.66 9.06
C GLN A 43 -15.60 21.38 9.66
N LYS A 44 -16.09 20.93 10.84
CA LYS A 44 -15.56 19.76 11.55
C LYS A 44 -15.42 18.53 10.65
N GLN A 45 -16.50 18.11 10.01
CA GLN A 45 -16.53 16.92 9.15
C GLN A 45 -15.50 16.99 8.02
N LYS A 46 -15.35 18.17 7.39
CA LYS A 46 -14.37 18.36 6.30
C LYS A 46 -12.94 18.16 6.78
N TYR A 47 -12.58 18.77 7.92
CA TYR A 47 -11.22 18.66 8.45
C TYR A 47 -10.94 17.30 9.08
N GLU A 48 -11.94 16.63 9.64
CA GLU A 48 -11.85 15.26 10.14
C GLU A 48 -11.54 14.28 9.00
N VAL A 49 -12.30 14.33 7.89
CA VAL A 49 -12.04 13.53 6.69
C VAL A 49 -10.65 13.81 6.08
N LEU A 50 -10.22 15.08 6.05
CA LEU A 50 -8.88 15.44 5.56
C LEU A 50 -7.77 14.91 6.48
N SER A 51 -7.98 14.99 7.79
CA SER A 51 -7.06 14.44 8.78
C SER A 51 -6.93 12.91 8.63
N ASP A 52 -8.05 12.21 8.52
CA ASP A 52 -8.07 10.76 8.35
C ASP A 52 -7.43 10.32 7.03
N LYS A 53 -7.67 11.03 5.92
CA LYS A 53 -7.00 10.78 4.64
C LYS A 53 -5.47 10.93 4.72
N ASN A 54 -4.97 11.82 5.55
CA ASN A 54 -3.54 12.02 5.73
C ASN A 54 -2.93 11.00 6.69
N ARG A 55 -3.67 10.56 7.70
CA ARG A 55 -3.24 9.66 8.75
C ARG A 55 -3.42 8.18 8.39
N ILE A 56 -4.50 7.83 7.66
CA ILE A 56 -4.85 6.46 7.35
C ILE A 56 -4.38 6.10 5.94
N ARG A 57 -3.62 5.00 5.84
CA ARG A 57 -3.25 4.37 4.58
C ARG A 57 -3.96 3.03 4.44
N GLU A 58 -4.53 2.83 3.27
CA GLU A 58 -5.16 1.56 2.92
C GLU A 58 -4.21 0.73 2.06
N TRP A 59 -3.98 -0.51 2.50
CA TRP A 59 -3.16 -1.49 1.82
C TRP A 59 -4.05 -2.63 1.36
N LYS A 60 -4.11 -2.84 0.07
CA LYS A 60 -4.86 -3.96 -0.50
C LYS A 60 -3.97 -5.19 -0.55
N THR A 61 -4.51 -6.35 -0.14
CA THR A 61 -3.85 -7.65 -0.26
C THR A 61 -4.48 -8.45 -1.40
N PRO A 62 -3.66 -9.06 -2.30
CA PRO A 62 -4.20 -9.81 -3.42
C PRO A 62 -4.96 -11.05 -2.93
N PRO A 63 -6.09 -11.39 -3.55
CA PRO A 63 -6.84 -12.58 -3.22
C PRO A 63 -6.12 -13.84 -3.70
N GLN A 64 -6.38 -14.96 -3.05
CA GLN A 64 -5.97 -16.27 -3.56
C GLN A 64 -6.89 -16.67 -4.71
N ARG A 65 -6.29 -17.18 -5.79
CA ARG A 65 -7.02 -17.63 -6.96
C ARG A 65 -7.67 -18.99 -6.71
N GLY A 66 -8.85 -19.26 -7.29
CA GLY A 66 -9.54 -20.53 -7.20
C GLY A 66 -8.70 -21.68 -7.80
N ILE A 67 -8.86 -22.88 -7.27
CA ILE A 67 -8.19 -24.10 -7.75
C ILE A 67 -8.95 -24.63 -8.96
N ILE A 68 -8.24 -25.19 -9.95
CA ILE A 68 -8.85 -25.89 -11.08
C ILE A 68 -8.56 -27.37 -10.94
N THR A 69 -9.62 -28.19 -11.01
CA THR A 69 -9.53 -29.65 -10.92
C THR A 69 -10.13 -30.30 -12.16
N ASP A 70 -9.71 -31.55 -12.42
CA ASP A 70 -10.30 -32.42 -13.43
C ASP A 70 -11.67 -33.00 -12.98
N TYR A 71 -12.20 -33.92 -13.78
CA TYR A 71 -13.45 -34.64 -13.46
C TYR A 71 -13.32 -35.49 -12.20
N PHE A 72 -12.15 -36.02 -11.88
CA PHE A 72 -11.88 -36.88 -10.72
C PHE A 72 -11.39 -36.10 -9.49
N ASN A 73 -11.40 -34.77 -9.54
CA ASN A 73 -10.89 -33.84 -8.52
C ASN A 73 -9.34 -33.85 -8.37
N ASN A 74 -8.59 -34.36 -9.35
CA ASN A 74 -7.15 -34.16 -9.38
C ASN A 74 -6.85 -32.68 -9.70
N VAL A 75 -5.84 -32.14 -9.07
CA VAL A 75 -5.51 -30.73 -9.22
C VAL A 75 -4.78 -30.48 -10.54
N ILE A 76 -5.35 -29.63 -11.40
CA ILE A 76 -4.77 -29.16 -12.66
C ILE A 76 -4.04 -27.82 -12.47
N ALA A 77 -4.59 -26.91 -11.65
CA ALA A 77 -3.94 -25.65 -11.33
C ALA A 77 -4.20 -25.27 -9.87
N ASP A 78 -3.13 -24.97 -9.13
CA ASP A 78 -3.14 -24.64 -7.70
C ASP A 78 -2.29 -23.39 -7.41
N ASN A 79 -2.30 -22.97 -6.16
CA ASN A 79 -1.51 -21.85 -5.65
C ASN A 79 -0.38 -22.37 -4.76
N GLN A 80 0.85 -22.31 -5.26
CA GLN A 80 2.03 -22.71 -4.49
C GLN A 80 2.63 -21.52 -3.75
N ARG A 81 3.02 -21.73 -2.50
CA ARG A 81 3.78 -20.73 -1.75
C ARG A 81 5.16 -20.57 -2.33
N VAL A 82 5.55 -19.31 -2.57
CA VAL A 82 6.86 -18.95 -3.10
C VAL A 82 7.50 -17.88 -2.22
N TYR A 83 8.80 -17.91 -2.16
CA TYR A 83 9.60 -16.94 -1.43
C TYR A 83 10.05 -15.86 -2.39
N GLN A 84 9.80 -14.62 -2.00
CA GLN A 84 10.15 -13.44 -2.80
C GLN A 84 11.04 -12.51 -1.99
N VAL A 85 11.81 -11.68 -2.67
CA VAL A 85 12.46 -10.53 -2.06
C VAL A 85 11.98 -9.25 -2.72
N HIS A 86 11.50 -8.36 -1.89
CA HIS A 86 11.04 -7.03 -2.26
C HIS A 86 12.06 -5.99 -1.77
N LEU A 87 12.28 -4.93 -2.54
CA LEU A 87 13.17 -3.83 -2.18
C LEU A 87 12.37 -2.54 -2.13
N SER A 88 12.26 -1.94 -0.94
CA SER A 88 11.60 -0.65 -0.71
C SER A 88 12.52 0.48 -1.14
N LEU A 89 12.16 1.22 -2.20
CA LEU A 89 12.99 2.32 -2.70
C LEU A 89 13.13 3.47 -1.70
N GLU A 90 12.15 3.66 -0.82
CA GLU A 90 12.17 4.67 0.23
C GLU A 90 13.22 4.36 1.32
N GLU A 91 13.42 3.08 1.64
CA GLU A 91 14.29 2.62 2.73
C GLU A 91 15.73 2.34 2.26
N VAL A 92 15.98 2.36 0.96
CA VAL A 92 17.28 2.06 0.37
C VAL A 92 18.15 3.30 0.30
N SER A 93 19.27 3.31 1.03
CA SER A 93 20.25 4.41 1.00
C SER A 93 21.03 4.44 -0.33
N ASN A 94 21.45 3.28 -0.84
CA ASN A 94 22.17 3.15 -2.11
C ASN A 94 21.71 1.92 -2.87
N PHE A 95 20.89 2.13 -3.90
CA PHE A 95 20.27 1.08 -4.70
C PHE A 95 21.31 0.13 -5.33
N ASN A 96 22.38 0.67 -5.93
CA ASN A 96 23.39 -0.15 -6.60
C ASN A 96 24.12 -1.07 -5.63
N ASN A 97 24.43 -0.57 -4.44
CA ASN A 97 25.07 -1.35 -3.39
C ASN A 97 24.14 -2.46 -2.87
N SER A 98 22.85 -2.16 -2.69
CA SER A 98 21.85 -3.16 -2.26
C SER A 98 21.68 -4.27 -3.31
N ILE A 99 21.63 -3.93 -4.60
CA ILE A 99 21.57 -4.93 -5.67
C ILE A 99 22.85 -5.78 -5.73
N PHE A 100 24.03 -5.14 -5.55
CA PHE A 100 25.31 -5.88 -5.51
C PHE A 100 25.36 -6.88 -4.35
N LYS A 101 24.95 -6.47 -3.15
CA LYS A 101 24.84 -7.35 -1.97
C LYS A 101 23.83 -8.47 -2.20
N LEU A 102 22.66 -8.16 -2.75
CA LEU A 102 21.63 -9.16 -3.09
C LEU A 102 22.14 -10.18 -4.10
N LYS A 103 22.88 -9.75 -5.14
CA LYS A 103 23.49 -10.66 -6.12
C LYS A 103 24.43 -11.70 -5.49
N ASN A 104 25.11 -11.35 -4.39
CA ASN A 104 25.99 -12.28 -3.69
C ASN A 104 25.25 -13.30 -2.82
N ILE A 105 24.00 -13.01 -2.44
CA ILE A 105 23.18 -13.86 -1.56
C ILE A 105 22.25 -14.76 -2.39
N ILE A 106 21.67 -14.19 -3.45
CA ILE A 106 20.70 -14.85 -4.33
C ILE A 106 21.23 -14.90 -5.76
N SER A 107 20.89 -15.96 -6.49
CA SER A 107 21.39 -16.21 -7.85
C SER A 107 20.65 -15.36 -8.88
N LEU A 108 20.95 -14.06 -8.96
CA LEU A 108 20.37 -13.15 -9.96
C LEU A 108 21.10 -13.24 -11.30
N LYS A 109 20.34 -13.46 -12.38
CA LYS A 109 20.86 -13.43 -13.75
C LYS A 109 21.02 -12.00 -14.25
N GLU A 110 21.96 -11.77 -15.16
CA GLU A 110 22.21 -10.42 -15.72
C GLU A 110 20.98 -9.80 -16.40
N ASP A 111 20.15 -10.64 -17.06
CA ASP A 111 18.90 -10.18 -17.68
C ASP A 111 17.84 -9.74 -16.64
N GLU A 112 17.82 -10.38 -15.47
CA GLU A 112 16.93 -10.02 -14.37
C GLU A 112 17.38 -8.69 -13.78
N ILE A 113 18.69 -8.49 -13.61
CA ILE A 113 19.27 -7.24 -13.13
C ILE A 113 18.91 -6.09 -14.06
N LYS A 114 19.03 -6.25 -15.39
CA LYS A 114 18.59 -5.23 -16.36
C LYS A 114 17.14 -4.85 -16.19
N LYS A 115 16.24 -5.84 -16.09
CA LYS A 115 14.81 -5.61 -15.85
C LYS A 115 14.53 -4.89 -14.54
N ILE A 116 15.30 -5.15 -13.48
CA ILE A 116 15.20 -4.46 -12.20
C ILE A 116 15.54 -2.97 -12.36
N TYR A 117 16.60 -2.65 -13.10
CA TYR A 117 16.96 -1.25 -13.37
C TYR A 117 15.91 -0.53 -14.23
N GLU A 118 15.37 -1.18 -15.26
CA GLU A 118 14.29 -0.63 -16.08
C GLU A 118 13.01 -0.37 -15.26
N LYS A 119 12.67 -1.31 -14.34
CA LYS A 119 11.54 -1.12 -13.42
C LYS A 119 11.79 0.05 -12.47
N LYS A 120 13.02 0.18 -11.94
CA LYS A 120 13.39 1.29 -11.06
C LYS A 120 13.19 2.65 -11.73
N GLU A 121 13.61 2.82 -12.99
CA GLU A 121 13.46 4.08 -13.73
C GLU A 121 11.99 4.52 -13.89
N LYS A 122 11.08 3.55 -13.97
CA LYS A 122 9.63 3.78 -14.12
C LYS A 122 8.91 3.90 -12.78
N SER A 123 9.58 3.60 -11.67
CA SER A 123 9.00 3.55 -10.33
C SER A 123 9.17 4.86 -9.59
N LYS A 124 8.25 5.12 -8.68
CA LYS A 124 8.29 6.29 -7.79
C LYS A 124 9.19 6.02 -6.57
N PRO A 125 9.70 7.05 -5.90
CA PRO A 125 10.61 6.89 -4.76
C PRO A 125 10.05 6.07 -3.58
N TRP A 126 8.73 5.97 -3.46
CA TRP A 126 8.05 5.21 -2.39
C TRP A 126 7.57 3.82 -2.84
N ASP A 127 7.85 3.43 -4.08
CA ASP A 127 7.44 2.13 -4.59
C ASP A 127 8.34 1.02 -4.04
N THR A 128 7.79 -0.18 -4.02
CA THR A 128 8.52 -1.39 -3.67
C THR A 128 8.72 -2.25 -4.91
N LEU A 129 9.96 -2.59 -5.22
CA LEU A 129 10.31 -3.42 -6.37
C LEU A 129 10.41 -4.89 -5.96
N ILE A 130 9.84 -5.78 -6.76
CA ILE A 130 10.07 -7.21 -6.64
C ILE A 130 11.39 -7.52 -7.36
N ILE A 131 12.38 -7.97 -6.59
CA ILE A 131 13.73 -8.30 -7.11
C ILE A 131 13.77 -9.73 -7.64
N SER A 132 13.18 -10.68 -6.88
CA SER A 132 13.02 -12.07 -7.31
C SER A 132 11.68 -12.61 -6.83
N GLU A 133 10.97 -13.32 -7.73
CA GLU A 133 9.63 -13.86 -7.45
C GLU A 133 9.65 -15.32 -6.99
N ASN A 134 10.78 -16.02 -7.14
CA ASN A 134 10.85 -17.46 -6.85
C ASN A 134 12.23 -17.82 -6.29
N LEU A 135 12.43 -17.54 -5.01
CA LEU A 135 13.65 -17.93 -4.29
C LEU A 135 13.54 -19.37 -3.78
N SER A 136 14.64 -20.10 -3.83
CA SER A 136 14.76 -21.36 -3.10
C SER A 136 14.71 -21.12 -1.59
N TRP A 137 14.34 -22.14 -0.82
CA TRP A 137 14.37 -22.06 0.65
C TRP A 137 15.76 -21.67 1.18
N ASN A 138 16.81 -22.19 0.54
CA ASN A 138 18.19 -21.89 0.95
C ASN A 138 18.54 -20.40 0.74
N GLU A 139 18.19 -19.83 -0.41
CA GLU A 139 18.39 -18.41 -0.71
C GLU A 139 17.57 -17.52 0.21
N PHE A 140 16.30 -17.88 0.45
CA PHE A 140 15.43 -17.16 1.38
C PHE A 140 15.97 -17.20 2.81
N SER A 141 16.48 -18.34 3.28
CA SER A 141 17.09 -18.46 4.60
C SER A 141 18.36 -17.63 4.72
N LYS A 142 19.22 -17.65 3.71
CA LYS A 142 20.41 -16.79 3.65
C LYS A 142 20.05 -15.32 3.64
N LEU A 143 19.04 -14.94 2.85
CA LEU A 143 18.55 -13.55 2.80
C LEU A 143 18.11 -13.07 4.19
N ASN A 144 17.36 -13.89 4.94
CA ASN A 144 16.94 -13.55 6.30
C ASN A 144 18.12 -13.40 7.26
N LEU A 145 19.17 -14.22 7.12
CA LEU A 145 20.37 -14.13 7.96
C LEU A 145 21.12 -12.81 7.75
N TYR A 146 21.24 -12.35 6.50
CA TYR A 146 21.96 -11.12 6.14
C TYR A 146 21.05 -9.89 6.02
N LEU A 147 19.80 -9.97 6.46
CA LEU A 147 18.81 -8.90 6.32
C LEU A 147 19.26 -7.58 6.98
N HIS A 148 20.01 -7.66 8.07
CA HIS A 148 20.54 -6.51 8.79
C HIS A 148 21.58 -5.69 8.00
N GLU A 149 22.18 -6.28 6.95
CA GLU A 149 23.13 -5.62 6.05
C GLU A 149 22.46 -5.07 4.77
N LEU A 150 21.18 -5.38 4.57
CA LEU A 150 20.43 -5.10 3.35
C LEU A 150 19.37 -4.02 3.57
N ASP A 151 19.76 -2.76 3.40
CA ASP A 151 18.85 -1.64 3.53
C ASP A 151 17.67 -1.78 2.58
N GLY A 152 16.45 -1.72 3.12
CA GLY A 152 15.20 -1.73 2.38
C GLY A 152 14.78 -3.09 1.79
N ALA A 153 15.57 -4.15 1.97
CA ALA A 153 15.19 -5.49 1.52
C ALA A 153 14.19 -6.13 2.48
N LYS A 154 13.11 -6.71 1.93
CA LYS A 154 12.04 -7.38 2.68
C LYS A 154 11.79 -8.76 2.09
N PRO A 155 12.12 -9.84 2.82
CA PRO A 155 11.70 -11.18 2.45
C PRO A 155 10.18 -11.29 2.62
N VAL A 156 9.51 -11.80 1.59
CA VAL A 156 8.04 -11.89 1.53
C VAL A 156 7.65 -13.32 1.14
N LEU A 157 6.69 -13.87 1.87
CA LEU A 157 6.01 -15.10 1.47
C LEU A 157 4.82 -14.72 0.58
N SER A 158 4.83 -15.17 -0.66
CA SER A 158 3.80 -14.90 -1.65
C SER A 158 3.21 -16.21 -2.20
N THR A 159 2.30 -16.10 -3.14
CA THR A 159 1.73 -17.24 -3.86
C THR A 159 1.98 -17.10 -5.35
N SER A 160 2.34 -18.20 -6.00
CA SER A 160 2.45 -18.31 -7.45
C SER A 160 1.53 -19.40 -7.96
N ARG A 161 1.05 -19.26 -9.19
CA ARG A 161 0.22 -20.27 -9.82
C ARG A 161 1.09 -21.46 -10.21
N TYR A 162 0.65 -22.67 -9.87
CA TYR A 162 1.35 -23.91 -10.14
C TYR A 162 0.49 -24.84 -11.00
N TYR A 163 1.07 -25.42 -12.01
CA TYR A 163 0.41 -26.30 -12.97
C TYR A 163 1.13 -27.66 -12.99
N PRO A 164 0.64 -28.70 -12.29
CA PRO A 164 1.26 -30.02 -12.27
C PRO A 164 1.49 -30.63 -13.66
N TYR A 165 0.54 -30.40 -14.56
CA TYR A 165 0.53 -30.95 -15.94
C TYR A 165 0.80 -29.86 -16.99
N SER A 166 1.74 -28.96 -16.71
CA SER A 166 2.03 -27.80 -17.59
C SER A 166 2.38 -28.17 -19.01
N ASN A 167 3.07 -29.30 -19.24
CA ASN A 167 3.49 -29.72 -20.57
C ASN A 167 2.33 -30.22 -21.44
N ASP A 168 1.32 -30.82 -20.83
CA ASP A 168 0.23 -31.49 -21.55
C ASP A 168 -1.00 -30.59 -21.69
N LEU A 169 -1.31 -29.79 -20.68
CA LEU A 169 -2.56 -29.04 -20.60
C LEU A 169 -2.43 -27.53 -20.81
N VAL A 170 -1.24 -27.02 -21.15
CA VAL A 170 -0.99 -25.56 -21.27
C VAL A 170 -1.92 -24.86 -22.27
N HIS A 171 -2.26 -25.52 -23.38
CA HIS A 171 -3.13 -24.94 -24.41
C HIS A 171 -4.62 -24.91 -24.00
N VAL A 172 -5.04 -25.81 -23.12
CA VAL A 172 -6.42 -25.90 -22.63
C VAL A 172 -6.61 -25.05 -21.38
N VAL A 173 -5.77 -25.26 -20.37
CA VAL A 173 -5.85 -24.57 -19.10
C VAL A 173 -5.36 -23.12 -19.23
N GLY A 174 -4.30 -22.91 -20.01
CA GLY A 174 -3.67 -21.61 -20.16
C GLY A 174 -2.69 -21.30 -19.04
N TYR A 175 -2.44 -20.01 -18.86
CA TYR A 175 -1.54 -19.51 -17.81
C TYR A 175 -1.98 -18.13 -17.31
N VAL A 176 -1.46 -17.73 -16.16
CA VAL A 176 -1.67 -16.39 -15.59
C VAL A 176 -0.45 -15.49 -15.81
N GLY A 177 -0.70 -14.20 -15.92
CA GLY A 177 0.33 -13.17 -16.03
C GLY A 177 -0.09 -11.89 -15.34
N ASP A 178 0.81 -10.90 -15.28
CA ASP A 178 0.49 -9.59 -14.70
C ASP A 178 -0.68 -8.93 -15.43
N ALA A 179 -1.56 -8.28 -14.67
CA ALA A 179 -2.68 -7.54 -15.23
C ALA A 179 -2.17 -6.35 -16.06
N THR A 180 -2.57 -6.29 -17.33
CA THR A 180 -2.30 -5.15 -18.20
C THR A 180 -3.42 -4.10 -18.07
N THR A 181 -3.17 -2.88 -18.56
CA THR A 181 -4.19 -1.83 -18.61
C THR A 181 -5.44 -2.27 -19.37
N GLN A 182 -5.26 -3.07 -20.42
CA GLN A 182 -6.38 -3.61 -21.22
C GLN A 182 -7.20 -4.64 -20.42
N ASP A 183 -6.54 -5.52 -19.64
CA ASP A 183 -7.24 -6.50 -18.79
C ASP A 183 -8.11 -5.78 -17.74
N ILE A 184 -7.58 -4.71 -17.15
CA ILE A 184 -8.29 -3.90 -16.14
C ILE A 184 -9.53 -3.24 -16.75
N GLN A 185 -9.41 -2.65 -17.94
CA GLN A 185 -10.52 -1.96 -18.61
C GLN A 185 -11.61 -2.92 -19.10
N ASN A 186 -11.22 -4.13 -19.53
CA ASN A 186 -12.15 -5.08 -20.15
C ASN A 186 -12.97 -5.89 -19.14
N LYS A 187 -12.51 -6.02 -17.90
CA LYS A 187 -13.12 -6.88 -16.89
C LYS A 187 -13.37 -6.08 -15.60
N LYS A 188 -14.62 -5.68 -15.36
CA LYS A 188 -15.02 -4.88 -14.19
C LYS A 188 -14.56 -5.49 -12.86
N LYS A 189 -14.66 -6.81 -12.68
CA LYS A 189 -14.21 -7.49 -11.46
C LYS A 189 -12.69 -7.37 -11.24
N ILE A 190 -11.90 -7.31 -12.32
CA ILE A 190 -10.46 -7.06 -12.24
C ILE A 190 -10.19 -5.62 -11.81
N GLU A 191 -10.91 -4.64 -12.39
CA GLU A 191 -10.80 -3.23 -12.01
C GLU A 191 -11.10 -3.02 -10.51
N GLU A 192 -12.21 -3.57 -10.02
CA GLU A 192 -12.62 -3.46 -8.62
C GLU A 192 -11.61 -4.11 -7.66
N ASN A 193 -11.05 -5.26 -8.05
CA ASN A 193 -10.11 -6.05 -7.23
C ASN A 193 -8.64 -5.79 -7.56
N PHE A 194 -8.35 -4.77 -8.37
CA PHE A 194 -6.98 -4.50 -8.79
C PHE A 194 -6.07 -4.16 -7.61
N VAL A 195 -4.99 -4.92 -7.55
CA VAL A 195 -3.88 -4.74 -6.60
C VAL A 195 -2.59 -4.88 -7.39
N PRO A 196 -1.55 -4.08 -7.11
CA PRO A 196 -0.25 -4.28 -7.74
C PRO A 196 0.24 -5.72 -7.57
N GLY A 197 0.61 -6.36 -8.68
CA GLY A 197 1.01 -7.77 -8.69
C GLY A 197 -0.14 -8.78 -8.82
N LEU A 198 -1.39 -8.32 -9.04
CA LEU A 198 -2.51 -9.20 -9.34
C LEU A 198 -2.24 -9.96 -10.65
N LYS A 199 -2.31 -11.29 -10.58
CA LYS A 199 -2.19 -12.17 -11.76
C LYS A 199 -3.59 -12.44 -12.34
N VAL A 200 -3.70 -12.31 -13.66
CA VAL A 200 -4.94 -12.55 -14.44
C VAL A 200 -4.71 -13.64 -15.47
N GLY A 201 -5.75 -14.37 -15.82
CA GLY A 201 -5.69 -15.39 -16.85
C GLY A 201 -5.48 -14.77 -18.24
N LYS A 202 -4.47 -15.25 -18.97
CA LYS A 202 -4.10 -14.73 -20.30
C LYS A 202 -4.74 -15.52 -21.43
N ILE A 203 -4.78 -16.82 -21.34
CA ILE A 203 -5.38 -17.72 -22.35
C ILE A 203 -6.11 -18.88 -21.68
N GLY A 204 -6.85 -19.67 -22.46
CA GLY A 204 -7.50 -20.91 -22.03
C GLY A 204 -8.59 -20.75 -20.98
N ILE A 205 -8.77 -21.75 -20.15
CA ILE A 205 -9.73 -21.78 -19.04
C ILE A 205 -9.43 -20.67 -18.04
N GLU A 206 -8.15 -20.43 -17.75
CA GLU A 206 -7.71 -19.36 -16.85
C GLU A 206 -8.23 -17.98 -17.28
N ASN A 207 -8.28 -17.68 -18.59
CA ASN A 207 -8.82 -16.42 -19.09
C ASN A 207 -10.35 -16.43 -19.19
N SER A 208 -10.96 -17.52 -19.68
CA SER A 208 -12.40 -17.61 -19.88
C SER A 208 -13.19 -17.58 -18.56
N LYS A 209 -12.61 -18.15 -17.50
CA LYS A 209 -13.17 -18.24 -16.15
C LYS A 209 -12.47 -17.34 -15.14
N ASP A 210 -11.75 -16.34 -15.63
CA ASP A 210 -10.94 -15.44 -14.81
C ASP A 210 -11.77 -14.72 -13.73
N THR A 211 -12.99 -14.27 -14.08
CA THR A 211 -13.91 -13.61 -13.15
C THR A 211 -14.36 -14.51 -12.00
N ASP A 212 -14.49 -15.81 -12.23
CA ASP A 212 -14.91 -16.77 -11.20
C ASP A 212 -13.69 -17.16 -10.33
N LEU A 213 -12.53 -17.35 -10.98
CA LEU A 213 -11.29 -17.74 -10.34
C LEU A 213 -10.64 -16.63 -9.52
N ILE A 214 -10.84 -15.34 -9.86
CA ILE A 214 -10.34 -14.22 -9.07
C ILE A 214 -11.25 -14.00 -7.85
N GLY A 215 -10.67 -14.07 -6.64
CA GLY A 215 -11.35 -13.72 -5.40
C GLY A 215 -11.50 -12.20 -5.20
N ASN A 216 -11.93 -11.80 -4.02
CA ASN A 216 -11.96 -10.38 -3.67
C ASN A 216 -10.74 -10.02 -2.81
N HIS A 217 -10.16 -8.86 -3.08
CA HIS A 217 -8.98 -8.37 -2.35
C HIS A 217 -9.29 -8.14 -0.87
N GLY A 218 -8.31 -8.36 -0.03
CA GLY A 218 -8.35 -7.92 1.36
C GLY A 218 -7.92 -6.47 1.48
N THR A 219 -8.27 -5.84 2.60
CA THR A 219 -7.92 -4.46 2.88
C THR A 219 -7.38 -4.34 4.30
N LYS A 220 -6.15 -3.85 4.43
CA LYS A 220 -5.53 -3.50 5.71
C LYS A 220 -5.42 -1.99 5.82
N ARG A 221 -5.95 -1.42 6.89
CA ARG A 221 -5.84 0.01 7.18
C ARG A 221 -4.84 0.23 8.29
N TYR A 222 -3.86 1.06 8.02
CA TYR A 222 -2.81 1.43 8.97
C TYR A 222 -2.85 2.91 9.25
N GLU A 223 -2.61 3.26 10.51
CA GLU A 223 -2.23 4.60 10.89
C GLU A 223 -0.77 4.84 10.56
N VAL A 224 -0.48 5.96 9.91
CA VAL A 224 0.87 6.36 9.54
C VAL A 224 1.22 7.71 10.15
N ASN A 225 2.50 7.92 10.45
CA ASN A 225 3.01 9.23 10.86
C ASN A 225 3.22 10.16 9.65
N ALA A 226 3.67 11.39 9.90
CA ALA A 226 3.97 12.37 8.87
C ALA A 226 5.02 11.91 7.83
N SER A 227 5.89 10.97 8.20
CA SER A 227 6.88 10.35 7.31
C SER A 227 6.35 9.13 6.56
N GLY A 228 5.05 8.76 6.71
CA GLY A 228 4.48 7.57 6.08
C GLY A 228 4.78 6.25 6.80
N LYS A 229 5.51 6.25 7.93
CA LYS A 229 5.83 5.04 8.69
C LYS A 229 4.59 4.53 9.43
N LYS A 230 4.32 3.23 9.35
CA LYS A 230 3.23 2.55 10.04
C LYS A 230 3.39 2.66 11.56
N ILE A 231 2.32 3.10 12.24
CA ILE A 231 2.25 3.21 13.70
C ILE A 231 1.42 2.04 14.26
N SER A 232 0.20 1.86 13.76
CA SER A 232 -0.73 0.84 14.24
C SER A 232 -1.62 0.32 13.11
N GLU A 233 -2.14 -0.89 13.26
CA GLU A 233 -3.18 -1.46 12.40
C GLU A 233 -4.55 -1.09 12.97
N ILE A 234 -5.40 -0.46 12.15
CA ILE A 234 -6.74 -0.01 12.55
C ILE A 234 -7.77 -1.10 12.26
N SER A 235 -7.71 -1.68 11.06
CA SER A 235 -8.66 -2.72 10.65
C SER A 235 -8.06 -3.62 9.57
N TYR A 236 -8.51 -4.87 9.57
CA TYR A 236 -8.18 -5.85 8.56
C TYR A 236 -9.45 -6.55 8.06
N ASN A 237 -9.76 -6.35 6.79
CA ASN A 237 -10.76 -7.14 6.08
C ASN A 237 -10.01 -8.20 5.27
N LYS A 238 -10.21 -9.46 5.62
CA LYS A 238 -9.51 -10.58 4.98
C LYS A 238 -9.93 -10.71 3.51
N GLU A 239 -8.96 -11.05 2.67
CA GLU A 239 -9.21 -11.45 1.28
C GLU A 239 -10.08 -12.72 1.22
N THR A 240 -10.91 -12.83 0.19
CA THR A 240 -11.67 -14.05 -0.10
C THR A 240 -11.08 -14.75 -1.31
N GLN A 241 -10.90 -16.06 -1.21
CA GLN A 241 -10.43 -16.89 -2.31
C GLN A 241 -11.46 -16.87 -3.45
N GLY A 242 -10.99 -16.99 -4.70
CA GLY A 242 -11.83 -17.22 -5.87
C GLY A 242 -12.54 -18.58 -5.83
N GLU A 243 -13.55 -18.73 -6.64
CA GLU A 243 -14.29 -19.98 -6.74
C GLU A 243 -13.42 -21.09 -7.35
N ASN A 244 -13.50 -22.29 -6.78
CA ASN A 244 -12.84 -23.46 -7.33
C ASN A 244 -13.62 -23.96 -8.56
N LEU A 245 -12.92 -24.31 -9.61
CA LEU A 245 -13.50 -24.76 -10.87
C LEU A 245 -13.21 -26.25 -11.07
N ARG A 246 -14.26 -27.04 -11.21
CA ARG A 246 -14.15 -28.43 -11.66
C ARG A 246 -14.42 -28.50 -13.16
N THR A 247 -13.48 -29.10 -13.90
CA THR A 247 -13.57 -29.27 -15.36
C THR A 247 -14.12 -30.65 -15.72
N THR A 248 -14.43 -30.84 -16.99
CA THR A 248 -14.81 -32.14 -17.57
C THR A 248 -13.64 -32.87 -18.21
N ILE A 249 -12.41 -32.39 -17.97
CA ILE A 249 -11.18 -33.02 -18.43
C ILE A 249 -11.03 -34.34 -17.67
N ASP A 250 -10.69 -35.40 -18.43
CA ASP A 250 -10.52 -36.77 -17.96
C ASP A 250 -9.04 -37.20 -18.06
#